data_72a433a861c71871775787cc0d91e3fe
#
_entry.id   72a433a861c71871775787cc0d91e3fe
#
_cell.length_a   1.000
_cell.length_b   1.000
_cell.length_c   1.000
_cell.angle_alpha   90.00
_cell.angle_beta   90.00
_cell.angle_gamma   90.00
#
_symmetry.space_group_name_H-M   'P 1'
#
loop_
_entity.id
_entity.type
_entity.pdbx_description
1 polymer ?
#
loop_
_entity_poly.entity_id
_entity_poly.type
_entity_poly.pdbx_seq_one_letter_code
_entity_poly.pdbx_strand_id
1 'polypeptide(L)'
;MTRLNDEQLINLFHEPRTVSSFTEEPVTDEQLRRIQELTFYGPTAFNSQPLRITWVKSPEARERLVAHLADGNKAKTQAAPVTAILSADANWVEHADTFNPNAAGFIKGFYTSEELATPAAELSAHLQAGYFLSLIHISEPT
;
A
#
# COMPACT_ATOMS: atom_id res chain seq x y z
N MET A 1 -21.28 16.34 -0.43
CA MET A 1 -20.24 15.56 -1.13
C MET A 1 -20.14 16.08 -2.57
N THR A 2 -18.99 16.58 -2.99
CA THR A 2 -18.77 16.99 -4.38
C THR A 2 -18.55 15.73 -5.23
N ARG A 3 -19.28 15.60 -6.34
CA ARG A 3 -19.08 14.50 -7.29
C ARG A 3 -17.80 14.77 -8.10
N LEU A 4 -17.04 13.73 -8.39
CA LEU A 4 -15.95 13.82 -9.37
C LEU A 4 -16.55 14.10 -10.75
N ASN A 5 -15.88 14.93 -11.53
CA ASN A 5 -16.22 15.13 -12.93
C ASN A 5 -15.58 14.03 -13.81
N ASP A 6 -15.95 14.01 -15.11
CA ASP A 6 -15.47 12.97 -16.03
C ASP A 6 -13.95 13.02 -16.22
N GLU A 7 -13.34 14.18 -16.26
CA GLU A 7 -11.89 14.35 -16.36
C GLU A 7 -11.17 13.73 -15.15
N GLN A 8 -11.67 13.97 -13.94
CA GLN A 8 -11.11 13.38 -12.71
C GLN A 8 -11.27 11.85 -12.68
N LEU A 9 -12.38 11.33 -13.22
CA LEU A 9 -12.60 9.87 -13.33
C LEU A 9 -11.65 9.25 -14.37
N ILE A 10 -11.44 9.90 -15.51
CA ILE A 10 -10.48 9.46 -16.53
C ILE A 10 -9.08 9.41 -15.94
N ASN A 11 -8.64 10.46 -15.26
CA ASN A 11 -7.33 10.52 -14.62
C ASN A 11 -7.15 9.43 -13.56
N LEU A 12 -8.20 9.07 -12.84
CA LEU A 12 -8.13 8.06 -11.79
C LEU A 12 -8.13 6.61 -12.32
N PHE A 13 -8.90 6.32 -13.37
CA PHE A 13 -9.16 4.94 -13.80
C PHE A 13 -8.66 4.61 -15.21
N HIS A 14 -8.56 5.59 -16.09
CA HIS A 14 -8.25 5.35 -17.51
C HIS A 14 -6.78 5.66 -17.84
N GLU A 15 -6.21 6.71 -17.27
CA GLU A 15 -4.85 7.15 -17.60
C GLU A 15 -3.72 6.40 -16.84
N PRO A 16 -3.93 5.82 -15.63
CA PRO A 16 -2.83 5.15 -14.93
C PRO A 16 -2.21 4.03 -15.76
N ARG A 17 -0.87 4.04 -15.86
CA ARG A 17 -0.08 3.03 -16.58
C ARG A 17 1.16 2.67 -15.78
N THR A 18 1.55 1.41 -15.86
CA THR A 18 2.84 0.96 -15.32
C THR A 18 3.95 1.53 -16.20
N VAL A 19 4.79 2.36 -15.60
CA VAL A 19 5.96 2.97 -16.28
C VAL A 19 7.14 2.00 -16.30
N SER A 20 8.03 2.17 -17.29
CA SER A 20 9.26 1.39 -17.43
C SER A 20 10.52 2.23 -17.20
N SER A 21 10.38 3.54 -17.10
CA SER A 21 11.46 4.50 -16.83
C SER A 21 10.99 5.53 -15.82
N PHE A 22 11.93 6.15 -15.13
CA PHE A 22 11.67 7.14 -14.10
C PHE A 22 12.39 8.44 -14.42
N THR A 23 11.85 9.56 -13.97
CA THR A 23 12.51 10.86 -14.00
C THR A 23 13.59 10.95 -12.92
N GLU A 24 14.44 11.97 -12.98
CA GLU A 24 15.42 12.25 -11.92
C GLU A 24 14.82 13.03 -10.75
N GLU A 25 13.52 13.33 -10.80
CA GLU A 25 12.85 14.05 -9.74
C GLU A 25 12.78 13.22 -8.45
N PRO A 26 13.28 13.75 -7.31
CA PRO A 26 13.29 12.99 -6.07
C PRO A 26 11.89 12.88 -5.46
N VAL A 27 11.55 11.70 -4.99
CA VAL A 27 10.35 11.50 -4.17
C VAL A 27 10.64 11.88 -2.72
N THR A 28 9.90 12.85 -2.20
CA THR A 28 10.11 13.39 -0.86
C THR A 28 9.45 12.54 0.23
N ASP A 29 9.92 12.68 1.47
CA ASP A 29 9.31 12.00 2.63
C ASP A 29 7.88 12.52 2.91
N GLU A 30 7.59 13.74 2.52
CA GLU A 30 6.25 14.33 2.65
C GLU A 30 5.27 13.65 1.68
N GLN A 31 5.66 13.45 0.42
CA GLN A 31 4.88 12.70 -0.57
C GLN A 31 4.62 11.27 -0.07
N LEU A 32 5.66 10.56 0.37
CA LEU A 32 5.50 9.19 0.88
C LEU A 32 4.55 9.11 2.08
N ARG A 33 4.64 10.06 3.03
CA ARG A 33 3.71 10.16 4.15
C ARG A 33 2.28 10.44 3.67
N ARG A 34 2.11 11.34 2.70
CA ARG A 34 0.79 11.67 2.16
C ARG A 34 0.15 10.48 1.45
N ILE A 35 0.90 9.74 0.65
CA ILE A 35 0.44 8.50 0.01
C ILE A 35 0.00 7.50 1.08
N GLN A 36 0.81 7.29 2.10
CA GLN A 36 0.50 6.37 3.20
C GLN A 36 -0.77 6.77 3.94
N GLU A 37 -0.91 8.03 4.33
CA GLU A 37 -2.12 8.55 4.98
C GLU A 37 -3.37 8.26 4.15
N LEU A 38 -3.35 8.62 2.87
CA LEU A 38 -4.50 8.44 1.98
C LEU A 38 -4.81 6.95 1.73
N THR A 39 -3.79 6.09 1.64
CA THR A 39 -3.95 4.65 1.49
C THR A 39 -4.76 4.05 2.65
N PHE A 40 -4.55 4.53 3.86
CA PHE A 40 -5.26 4.03 5.04
C PHE A 40 -6.73 4.47 5.14
N TYR A 41 -7.22 5.36 4.27
CA TYR A 41 -8.66 5.58 4.08
C TYR A 41 -9.33 4.50 3.22
N GLY A 42 -8.57 3.61 2.59
CA GLY A 42 -9.11 2.46 1.86
C GLY A 42 -9.92 1.55 2.79
N PRO A 43 -11.07 1.00 2.32
CA PRO A 43 -11.93 0.17 3.15
C PRO A 43 -11.27 -1.16 3.51
N THR A 44 -11.45 -1.58 4.76
CA THR A 44 -11.00 -2.89 5.26
C THR A 44 -12.08 -3.52 6.13
N ALA A 45 -12.10 -4.85 6.21
CA ALA A 45 -13.00 -5.55 7.11
C ALA A 45 -12.74 -5.08 8.55
N PHE A 46 -13.80 -4.65 9.24
CA PHE A 46 -13.75 -4.14 10.62
C PHE A 46 -12.79 -2.95 10.83
N ASN A 47 -12.43 -2.21 9.78
CA ASN A 47 -11.39 -1.18 9.85
C ASN A 47 -10.04 -1.72 10.36
N SER A 48 -9.71 -2.95 9.98
CA SER A 48 -8.53 -3.69 10.49
C SER A 48 -7.18 -3.11 10.04
N GLN A 49 -7.14 -2.40 8.93
CA GLN A 49 -5.99 -1.70 8.38
C GLN A 49 -4.66 -2.50 8.43
N PRO A 50 -4.63 -3.71 7.88
CA PRO A 50 -3.48 -4.61 8.03
C PRO A 50 -2.32 -4.29 7.08
N LEU A 51 -2.47 -3.40 6.10
CA LEU A 51 -1.39 -3.08 5.18
C LEU A 51 -0.20 -2.46 5.93
N ARG A 52 1.00 -2.93 5.62
CA ARG A 52 2.26 -2.33 6.05
C ARG A 52 3.07 -1.97 4.82
N ILE A 53 3.63 -0.76 4.81
CA ILE A 53 4.43 -0.23 3.70
C ILE A 53 5.86 -0.04 4.20
N THR A 54 6.80 -0.75 3.58
CA THR A 54 8.24 -0.54 3.83
C THR A 54 8.86 0.17 2.64
N TRP A 55 9.34 1.40 2.88
CA TRP A 55 9.99 2.21 1.85
C TRP A 55 11.47 1.87 1.71
N VAL A 56 11.89 1.46 0.52
CA VAL A 56 13.28 1.17 0.16
C VAL A 56 13.82 2.36 -0.62
N LYS A 57 14.67 3.17 0.03
CA LYS A 57 15.21 4.43 -0.49
C LYS A 57 16.72 4.41 -0.70
N SER A 58 17.47 3.82 0.25
CA SER A 58 18.93 3.85 0.14
C SER A 58 19.44 2.89 -0.94
N PRO A 59 20.57 3.21 -1.59
CA PRO A 59 21.22 2.33 -2.58
C PRO A 59 21.47 0.92 -2.02
N GLU A 60 21.96 0.81 -0.79
CA GLU A 60 22.30 -0.46 -0.15
C GLU A 60 21.04 -1.32 0.11
N ALA A 61 19.95 -0.69 0.54
CA ALA A 61 18.68 -1.39 0.74
C ALA A 61 18.09 -1.86 -0.60
N ARG A 62 18.25 -1.05 -1.66
CA ARG A 62 17.82 -1.38 -3.01
C ARG A 62 18.62 -2.55 -3.58
N GLU A 63 19.93 -2.56 -3.44
CA GLU A 63 20.77 -3.68 -3.86
C GLU A 63 20.35 -4.99 -3.19
N ARG A 64 20.10 -4.97 -1.88
CA ARG A 64 19.60 -6.15 -1.17
C ARG A 64 18.27 -6.63 -1.72
N LEU A 65 17.33 -5.71 -1.99
CA LEU A 65 16.03 -6.07 -2.56
C LEU A 65 16.19 -6.66 -3.96
N VAL A 66 16.94 -6.01 -4.83
CA VAL A 66 17.15 -6.42 -6.24
C VAL A 66 17.72 -7.82 -6.34
N ALA A 67 18.58 -8.24 -5.40
CA ALA A 67 19.15 -9.59 -5.37
C ALA A 67 18.09 -10.70 -5.29
N HIS A 68 16.92 -10.40 -4.73
CA HIS A 68 15.82 -11.36 -4.54
C HIS A 68 14.72 -11.27 -5.60
N LEU A 69 14.82 -10.35 -6.56
CA LEU A 69 13.79 -10.15 -7.58
C LEU A 69 14.01 -11.06 -8.79
N ALA A 70 12.93 -11.36 -9.50
CA ALA A 70 12.99 -11.95 -10.83
C ALA A 70 13.74 -11.00 -11.80
N ASP A 71 14.52 -11.56 -12.73
CA ASP A 71 15.43 -10.81 -13.61
C ASP A 71 14.74 -9.67 -14.37
N GLY A 72 13.51 -9.88 -14.84
CA GLY A 72 12.73 -8.85 -15.55
C GLY A 72 12.35 -7.62 -14.71
N ASN A 73 12.48 -7.69 -13.38
CA ASN A 73 12.15 -6.59 -12.46
C ASN A 73 13.39 -5.87 -11.91
N LYS A 74 14.58 -6.51 -12.00
CA LYS A 74 15.80 -5.97 -11.39
C LYS A 74 16.18 -4.59 -11.91
N ALA A 75 16.23 -4.41 -13.22
CA ALA A 75 16.65 -3.15 -13.82
C ALA A 75 15.71 -1.99 -13.46
N LYS A 76 14.39 -2.21 -13.51
CA LYS A 76 13.39 -1.20 -13.13
C LYS A 76 13.49 -0.84 -11.66
N THR A 77 13.60 -1.83 -10.78
CA THR A 77 13.73 -1.59 -9.35
C THR A 77 15.03 -0.88 -9.01
N GLN A 78 16.12 -1.20 -9.71
CA GLN A 78 17.41 -0.52 -9.53
C GLN A 78 17.33 0.96 -9.93
N ALA A 79 16.56 1.29 -10.98
CA ALA A 79 16.39 2.66 -11.48
C ALA A 79 15.36 3.48 -10.69
N ALA A 80 14.43 2.84 -9.99
CA ALA A 80 13.35 3.53 -9.28
C ALA A 80 13.90 4.40 -8.13
N PRO A 81 13.43 5.66 -7.97
CA PRO A 81 13.86 6.54 -6.88
C PRO A 81 13.49 5.96 -5.50
N VAL A 82 12.32 5.33 -5.40
CA VAL A 82 11.83 4.65 -4.20
C VAL A 82 11.10 3.37 -4.61
N THR A 83 11.22 2.33 -3.80
CA THR A 83 10.43 1.10 -3.95
C THR A 83 9.64 0.84 -2.67
N ALA A 84 8.36 0.51 -2.80
CA ALA A 84 7.53 0.10 -1.68
C ALA A 84 7.43 -1.43 -1.62
N ILE A 85 7.70 -2.02 -0.46
CA ILE A 85 7.35 -3.40 -0.16
C ILE A 85 6.05 -3.37 0.61
N LEU A 86 5.02 -4.01 0.07
CA LEU A 86 3.70 -4.12 0.69
C LEU A 86 3.58 -5.47 1.37
N SER A 87 3.15 -5.48 2.63
CA SER A 87 2.91 -6.70 3.39
C SER A 87 1.62 -6.60 4.20
N ALA A 88 1.02 -7.75 4.52
CA ALA A 88 -0.11 -7.84 5.42
C ALA A 88 0.38 -8.14 6.84
N ASP A 89 -0.15 -7.42 7.82
CA ASP A 89 0.10 -7.69 9.23
C ASP A 89 -0.78 -8.86 9.70
N ALA A 90 -0.17 -10.01 9.94
CA ALA A 90 -0.88 -11.18 10.45
C ALA A 90 -1.41 -10.98 11.88
N ASN A 91 -0.80 -10.06 12.64
CA ASN A 91 -1.17 -9.75 14.02
C ASN A 91 -2.20 -8.60 14.14
N TRP A 92 -2.88 -8.25 13.05
CA TRP A 92 -3.84 -7.13 13.03
C TRP A 92 -4.91 -7.21 14.12
N VAL A 93 -5.26 -8.40 14.58
CA VAL A 93 -6.25 -8.61 15.65
C VAL A 93 -5.84 -7.95 16.96
N GLU A 94 -4.54 -7.86 17.24
CA GLU A 94 -4.00 -7.19 18.43
C GLU A 94 -4.28 -5.69 18.43
N HIS A 95 -4.47 -5.10 17.23
CA HIS A 95 -4.75 -3.68 17.05
C HIS A 95 -6.25 -3.34 17.04
N ALA A 96 -7.13 -4.33 17.26
CA ALA A 96 -8.59 -4.16 17.18
C ALA A 96 -9.12 -3.07 18.14
N ASP A 97 -8.55 -2.95 19.34
CA ASP A 97 -8.97 -1.91 20.30
C ASP A 97 -8.66 -0.49 19.79
N THR A 98 -7.62 -0.35 18.96
CA THR A 98 -7.23 0.94 18.39
C THR A 98 -8.07 1.30 17.16
N PHE A 99 -8.25 0.37 16.23
CA PHE A 99 -8.87 0.65 14.94
C PHE A 99 -10.39 0.47 14.94
N ASN A 100 -10.92 -0.40 15.80
CA ASN A 100 -12.35 -0.62 15.94
C ASN A 100 -12.73 -1.03 17.37
N PRO A 101 -12.68 -0.12 18.35
CA PRO A 101 -12.94 -0.43 19.74
C PRO A 101 -14.35 -1.01 19.99
N ASN A 102 -15.34 -0.61 19.19
CA ASN A 102 -16.71 -1.09 19.32
C ASN A 102 -16.88 -2.57 18.92
N ALA A 103 -16.04 -3.08 18.04
CA ALA A 103 -16.07 -4.47 17.58
C ALA A 103 -14.89 -5.32 18.11
N ALA A 104 -13.99 -4.73 18.90
CA ALA A 104 -12.76 -5.38 19.34
C ALA A 104 -12.99 -6.73 20.04
N GLY A 105 -13.98 -6.79 20.93
CA GLY A 105 -14.34 -8.04 21.62
C GLY A 105 -14.79 -9.14 20.66
N PHE A 106 -15.61 -8.80 19.66
CA PHE A 106 -16.03 -9.74 18.63
C PHE A 106 -14.85 -10.18 17.77
N ILE A 107 -14.02 -9.24 17.32
CA ILE A 107 -12.85 -9.51 16.48
C ILE A 107 -11.91 -10.51 17.17
N LYS A 108 -11.53 -10.22 18.42
CA LYS A 108 -10.65 -11.09 19.21
C LYS A 108 -11.26 -12.45 19.53
N GLY A 109 -12.58 -12.52 19.70
CA GLY A 109 -13.29 -13.76 19.94
C GLY A 109 -13.49 -14.64 18.71
N PHE A 110 -13.53 -14.02 17.52
CA PHE A 110 -13.72 -14.74 16.25
C PHE A 110 -12.40 -15.15 15.58
N TYR A 111 -11.44 -14.22 15.49
CA TYR A 111 -10.14 -14.48 14.87
C TYR A 111 -9.13 -15.01 15.90
N THR A 112 -9.39 -16.22 16.40
CA THR A 112 -8.62 -16.82 17.49
C THR A 112 -7.40 -17.63 17.04
N SER A 113 -7.21 -17.80 15.73
CA SER A 113 -6.07 -18.50 15.15
C SER A 113 -5.52 -17.77 13.93
N GLU A 114 -4.26 -18.05 13.62
CA GLU A 114 -3.59 -17.51 12.42
C GLU A 114 -4.32 -17.94 11.13
N GLU A 115 -4.87 -19.15 11.08
CA GLU A 115 -5.62 -19.67 9.94
C GLU A 115 -6.86 -18.83 9.62
N LEU A 116 -7.49 -18.21 10.61
CA LEU A 116 -8.62 -17.31 10.44
C LEU A 116 -8.17 -15.86 10.19
N ALA A 117 -7.15 -15.41 10.90
CA ALA A 117 -6.71 -14.02 10.88
C ALA A 117 -5.93 -13.65 9.61
N THR A 118 -5.04 -14.53 9.13
CA THR A 118 -4.17 -14.23 7.98
C THR A 118 -4.93 -13.99 6.68
N PRO A 119 -5.89 -14.83 6.25
CA PRO A 119 -6.64 -14.57 5.02
C PRO A 119 -7.45 -13.26 5.08
N ALA A 120 -7.98 -12.90 6.25
CA ALA A 120 -8.69 -11.64 6.43
C ALA A 120 -7.76 -10.42 6.33
N ALA A 121 -6.55 -10.53 6.89
CA ALA A 121 -5.50 -9.54 6.74
C ALA A 121 -5.08 -9.35 5.28
N GLU A 122 -4.79 -10.45 4.58
CA GLU A 122 -4.38 -10.44 3.18
C GLU A 122 -5.43 -9.80 2.29
N LEU A 123 -6.70 -10.20 2.41
CA LEU A 123 -7.80 -9.62 1.63
C LEU A 123 -7.92 -8.12 1.85
N SER A 124 -7.88 -7.67 3.10
CA SER A 124 -7.97 -6.26 3.44
C SER A 124 -6.73 -5.47 2.99
N ALA A 125 -5.53 -6.06 3.11
CA ALA A 125 -4.29 -5.46 2.62
C ALA A 125 -4.30 -5.31 1.08
N HIS A 126 -4.86 -6.26 0.33
CA HIS A 126 -5.02 -6.15 -1.12
C HIS A 126 -5.95 -4.99 -1.52
N LEU A 127 -7.05 -4.77 -0.78
CA LEU A 127 -7.91 -3.60 -1.01
C LEU A 127 -7.14 -2.29 -0.79
N GLN A 128 -6.40 -2.17 0.30
CA GLN A 128 -5.56 -1.00 0.57
C GLN A 128 -4.43 -0.85 -0.47
N ALA A 129 -3.83 -1.95 -0.94
CA ALA A 129 -2.83 -1.91 -2.00
C ALA A 129 -3.40 -1.38 -3.32
N GLY A 130 -4.67 -1.66 -3.63
CA GLY A 130 -5.35 -1.06 -4.77
C GLY A 130 -5.46 0.47 -4.64
N TYR A 131 -5.81 0.99 -3.47
CA TYR A 131 -5.79 2.42 -3.17
C TYR A 131 -4.39 3.01 -3.29
N PHE A 132 -3.39 2.33 -2.75
CA PHE A 132 -1.99 2.72 -2.86
C PHE A 132 -1.55 2.86 -4.32
N LEU A 133 -1.84 1.88 -5.17
CA LEU A 133 -1.49 1.91 -6.59
C LEU A 133 -2.17 3.09 -7.32
N SER A 134 -3.43 3.36 -7.05
CA SER A 134 -4.11 4.52 -7.61
C SER A 134 -3.44 5.83 -7.19
N LEU A 135 -3.05 5.95 -5.92
CA LEU A 135 -2.43 7.16 -5.39
C LEU A 135 -1.07 7.44 -6.01
N ILE A 136 -0.20 6.43 -6.15
CA ILE A 136 1.11 6.63 -6.77
C ILE A 136 1.03 7.03 -8.24
N HIS A 137 -0.04 6.64 -8.96
CA HIS A 137 -0.24 7.03 -10.36
C HIS A 137 -0.75 8.45 -10.55
N ILE A 138 -1.47 9.02 -9.57
CA ILE A 138 -2.08 10.36 -9.69
C ILE A 138 -1.35 11.45 -8.92
N SER A 139 -0.50 11.08 -7.95
CA SER A 139 0.16 12.03 -7.06
C SER A 139 1.63 12.23 -7.36
N GLU A 140 2.25 11.31 -8.10
CA GLU A 140 3.70 11.30 -8.28
C GLU A 140 4.07 11.51 -9.75
N PRO A 141 5.10 12.33 -10.02
CA PRO A 141 5.64 12.49 -11.37
C PRO A 141 6.29 11.17 -11.81
N THR A 142 5.83 10.64 -12.90
CA THR A 142 6.35 9.43 -13.56
C THR A 142 7.17 9.79 -14.78
#